data_a7e64b1e7b4e038c5b29d8d59d12a8bb
#
_entry.id   a7e64b1e7b4e038c5b29d8d59d12a8bb
#
_cell.length_a   1.000
_cell.length_b   1.000
_cell.length_c   1.000
_cell.angle_alpha   90.00
_cell.angle_beta   90.00
_cell.angle_gamma   90.00
#
_symmetry.space_group_name_H-M   'P 1'
#
loop_
_entity.id
_entity.type
_entity.pdbx_description
1 polymer ?
#
loop_
_entity_poly.entity_id
_entity_poly.type
_entity_poly.pdbx_seq_one_letter_code
_entity_poly.pdbx_strand_id
1 'polypeptide(L)'
;MDQHIYSRLGAIKFNAKPIKVYPYIAERDHKETVYPNFCVCRHRFFIREKDKRPGHKIYVPSEEQITVELPLKLGGGTLTGPVGYTEKPYPTPIDLLYEIQTQATKPEHASWLWEMFLQAVPPEYSPKINGQYPIFFYEDVANFDELDLPLFKTSIMIMVCDLWVQRLESREVSSITGISFEPEIFNYPT
;
A
#
# COMPACT_ATOMS: atom_id res chain seq x y z
N MET A 1 1.88 -0.57 -5.78
CA MET A 1 2.69 -1.70 -5.27
C MET A 1 3.50 -2.36 -6.37
N ASP A 2 2.87 -2.89 -7.40
CA ASP A 2 3.54 -3.57 -8.52
C ASP A 2 4.72 -2.75 -9.08
N GLN A 3 4.50 -1.48 -9.41
CA GLN A 3 5.57 -0.58 -9.90
C GLN A 3 6.78 -0.49 -8.96
N HIS A 4 6.57 -0.54 -7.66
CA HIS A 4 7.67 -0.50 -6.69
C HIS A 4 8.53 -1.77 -6.80
N ILE A 5 7.91 -2.96 -6.84
CA ILE A 5 8.60 -4.24 -7.00
C ILE A 5 9.35 -4.26 -8.34
N TYR A 6 8.67 -3.94 -9.44
CA TYR A 6 9.29 -3.90 -10.78
C TYR A 6 10.46 -2.92 -10.85
N SER A 7 10.34 -1.74 -10.25
CA SER A 7 11.42 -0.75 -10.22
C SER A 7 12.64 -1.23 -9.44
N ARG A 8 12.42 -1.87 -8.30
CA ARG A 8 13.51 -2.41 -7.46
C ARG A 8 14.27 -3.53 -8.16
N LEU A 9 13.54 -4.49 -8.72
CA LEU A 9 14.15 -5.62 -9.43
C LEU A 9 14.80 -5.18 -10.75
N GLY A 10 14.16 -4.28 -11.49
CA GLY A 10 14.71 -3.74 -12.75
C GLY A 10 15.92 -2.86 -12.59
N ALA A 11 16.20 -2.35 -11.38
CA ALA A 11 17.43 -1.62 -11.08
C ALA A 11 18.67 -2.53 -10.95
N ILE A 12 18.48 -3.84 -10.77
CA ILE A 12 19.55 -4.85 -10.70
C ILE A 12 20.20 -4.96 -12.07
N LYS A 13 21.53 -4.97 -12.12
CA LYS A 13 22.30 -5.04 -13.37
C LYS A 13 23.11 -6.32 -13.41
N PHE A 14 22.99 -7.07 -14.50
CA PHE A 14 23.83 -8.20 -14.83
C PHE A 14 24.71 -7.85 -16.02
N ASN A 15 26.03 -7.99 -15.89
CA ASN A 15 26.99 -7.58 -16.93
C ASN A 15 26.75 -6.14 -17.45
N ALA A 16 26.55 -5.18 -16.52
CA ALA A 16 26.26 -3.78 -16.78
C ALA A 16 24.91 -3.49 -17.48
N LYS A 17 24.08 -4.50 -17.77
CA LYS A 17 22.75 -4.33 -18.38
C LYS A 17 21.67 -4.56 -17.32
N PRO A 18 20.57 -3.78 -17.32
CA PRO A 18 19.42 -4.02 -16.44
C PRO A 18 18.84 -5.42 -16.68
N ILE A 19 18.51 -6.11 -15.60
CA ILE A 19 17.83 -7.41 -15.68
C ILE A 19 16.40 -7.21 -16.16
N LYS A 20 15.92 -8.13 -16.98
CA LYS A 20 14.52 -8.15 -17.40
C LYS A 20 13.64 -8.65 -16.26
N VAL A 21 12.55 -7.94 -16.03
CA VAL A 21 11.50 -8.33 -15.10
C VAL A 21 10.24 -8.58 -15.90
N TYR A 22 9.73 -9.78 -15.87
CA TYR A 22 8.57 -10.18 -16.63
C TYR A 22 7.34 -10.34 -15.73
N PRO A 23 6.13 -9.99 -16.19
CA PRO A 23 4.94 -10.48 -15.54
C PRO A 23 4.89 -12.00 -15.67
N TYR A 24 4.52 -12.69 -14.59
CA TYR A 24 4.40 -14.15 -14.60
C TYR A 24 3.28 -14.56 -15.55
N ILE A 25 3.64 -15.30 -16.60
CA ILE A 25 2.73 -15.95 -17.52
C ILE A 25 3.16 -17.43 -17.58
N ALA A 26 2.32 -18.32 -17.09
CA ALA A 26 2.62 -19.76 -16.95
C ALA A 26 2.99 -20.47 -18.28
N GLU A 27 2.61 -19.91 -19.42
CA GLU A 27 2.77 -20.51 -20.76
C GLU A 27 3.72 -19.70 -21.67
N ARG A 28 4.66 -18.95 -21.10
CA ARG A 28 5.54 -18.14 -21.93
C ARG A 28 6.50 -19.00 -22.75
N ASP A 29 6.58 -18.73 -24.04
CA ASP A 29 7.55 -19.35 -24.93
C ASP A 29 8.98 -19.02 -24.45
N HIS A 30 9.69 -20.02 -23.93
CA HIS A 30 11.05 -19.90 -23.40
C HIS A 30 12.06 -19.38 -24.44
N LYS A 31 11.73 -19.44 -25.73
CA LYS A 31 12.61 -18.99 -26.82
C LYS A 31 12.81 -17.47 -26.85
N GLU A 32 11.83 -16.70 -26.34
CA GLU A 32 11.92 -15.23 -26.29
C GLU A 32 12.40 -14.70 -24.94
N THR A 33 12.63 -15.57 -23.97
CA THR A 33 13.00 -15.16 -22.62
C THR A 33 14.49 -14.94 -22.49
N VAL A 34 14.89 -13.76 -22.03
CA VAL A 34 16.29 -13.40 -21.76
C VAL A 34 16.65 -13.79 -20.35
N TYR A 35 17.73 -14.56 -20.17
CA TYR A 35 18.25 -15.00 -18.88
C TYR A 35 19.57 -14.29 -18.53
N PRO A 36 19.86 -14.05 -17.25
CA PRO A 36 19.01 -14.26 -16.07
C PRO A 36 17.87 -13.24 -15.99
N ASN A 37 16.75 -13.60 -15.34
CA ASN A 37 15.61 -12.71 -15.22
C ASN A 37 14.82 -12.91 -13.92
N PHE A 38 13.86 -12.01 -13.67
CA PHE A 38 12.83 -12.17 -12.68
C PHE A 38 11.46 -12.27 -13.34
N CYS A 39 10.61 -13.10 -12.78
CA CYS A 39 9.18 -13.14 -13.07
C CYS A 39 8.41 -12.72 -11.82
N VAL A 40 7.44 -11.83 -11.95
CA VAL A 40 6.64 -11.31 -10.83
C VAL A 40 5.18 -11.58 -11.09
N CYS A 41 4.52 -12.26 -10.18
CA CYS A 41 3.10 -12.52 -10.19
C CYS A 41 2.44 -12.04 -8.91
N ARG A 42 1.36 -11.28 -9.02
CA ARG A 42 0.48 -11.01 -7.88
C ARG A 42 -0.53 -12.14 -7.78
N HIS A 43 -0.35 -12.99 -6.76
CA HIS A 43 -1.11 -14.22 -6.59
C HIS A 43 -2.51 -13.96 -6.05
N ARG A 44 -2.59 -13.25 -4.93
CA ARG A 44 -3.83 -13.01 -4.18
C ARG A 44 -3.81 -11.67 -3.48
N PHE A 45 -4.99 -11.19 -3.16
CA PHE A 45 -5.17 -10.15 -2.16
C PHE A 45 -6.10 -10.68 -1.07
N PHE A 46 -5.87 -10.25 0.16
CA PHE A 46 -6.68 -10.59 1.31
C PHE A 46 -7.23 -9.31 1.91
N ILE A 47 -8.48 -9.34 2.34
CA ILE A 47 -9.07 -8.26 3.13
C ILE A 47 -8.93 -8.68 4.60
N ARG A 48 -8.30 -7.83 5.41
CA ARG A 48 -8.20 -8.07 6.85
C ARG A 48 -9.54 -7.77 7.51
N GLU A 49 -10.41 -8.78 7.59
CA GLU A 49 -11.77 -8.64 8.11
C GLU A 49 -11.81 -8.10 9.56
N LYS A 50 -10.80 -8.44 10.39
CA LYS A 50 -10.70 -7.97 11.78
C LYS A 50 -10.49 -6.45 11.87
N ASP A 51 -9.83 -5.86 10.90
CA ASP A 51 -9.51 -4.43 10.85
C ASP A 51 -10.51 -3.64 10.02
N LYS A 52 -11.44 -4.34 9.38
CA LYS A 52 -12.49 -3.74 8.58
C LYS A 52 -13.47 -3.00 9.48
N ARG A 53 -13.73 -1.75 9.17
CA ARG A 53 -14.69 -0.91 9.88
C ARG A 53 -15.83 -0.49 8.94
N PRO A 54 -16.78 -1.42 8.64
CA PRO A 54 -17.89 -1.11 7.75
C PRO A 54 -18.77 -0.01 8.35
N GLY A 55 -19.14 0.97 7.52
CA GLY A 55 -19.97 2.10 7.95
C GLY A 55 -19.23 3.20 8.70
N HIS A 56 -17.97 3.01 9.09
CA HIS A 56 -17.17 4.08 9.64
C HIS A 56 -16.75 5.06 8.54
N LYS A 57 -16.70 6.33 8.91
CA LYS A 57 -16.35 7.43 8.03
C LYS A 57 -15.22 8.23 8.62
N ILE A 58 -14.40 8.81 7.75
CA ILE A 58 -13.37 9.76 8.12
C ILE A 58 -13.83 11.14 7.65
N TYR A 59 -13.73 12.12 8.53
CA TYR A 59 -14.04 13.51 8.22
C TYR A 59 -12.71 14.26 8.05
N VAL A 60 -12.43 14.67 6.84
CA VAL A 60 -11.24 15.46 6.51
C VAL A 60 -11.65 16.93 6.52
N PRO A 61 -11.08 17.77 7.40
CA PRO A 61 -11.40 19.18 7.45
C PRO A 61 -11.01 19.89 6.16
N SER A 62 -11.79 20.90 5.75
CA SER A 62 -11.42 21.78 4.65
C SER A 62 -10.19 22.61 5.04
N GLU A 63 -9.42 23.05 4.05
CA GLU A 63 -8.30 23.98 4.27
C GLU A 63 -8.77 25.38 4.64
N GLU A 64 -9.99 25.73 4.23
CA GLU A 64 -10.61 27.00 4.54
C GLU A 64 -11.08 27.02 6.00
N GLN A 65 -10.72 28.09 6.71
CA GLN A 65 -11.04 28.25 8.12
C GLN A 65 -11.99 29.43 8.33
N ILE A 66 -12.88 29.27 9.29
CA ILE A 66 -13.74 30.33 9.78
C ILE A 66 -13.40 30.67 11.24
N THR A 67 -13.36 31.94 11.54
CA THR A 67 -13.16 32.43 12.92
C THR A 67 -14.46 33.07 13.43
N VAL A 68 -14.94 32.59 14.57
CA VAL A 68 -16.17 33.06 15.20
C VAL A 68 -15.82 33.69 16.55
N GLU A 69 -16.31 34.89 16.79
CA GLU A 69 -16.18 35.54 18.09
C GLU A 69 -17.19 34.95 19.08
N LEU A 70 -16.70 34.56 20.25
CA LEU A 70 -17.54 34.05 21.31
C LEU A 70 -18.12 35.23 22.12
N PRO A 71 -19.43 35.22 22.46
CA PRO A 71 -20.01 36.20 23.33
C PRO A 71 -19.39 36.19 24.74
N LEU A 72 -19.30 37.35 25.38
CA LEU A 72 -18.72 37.48 26.72
C LEU A 72 -19.35 36.56 27.78
N LYS A 73 -20.64 36.23 27.63
CA LYS A 73 -21.34 35.24 28.49
C LYS A 73 -20.76 33.83 28.43
N LEU A 74 -20.04 33.48 27.37
CA LEU A 74 -19.35 32.19 27.19
C LEU A 74 -17.84 32.29 27.42
N GLY A 75 -17.39 33.34 28.11
CA GLY A 75 -15.98 33.56 28.44
C GLY A 75 -15.24 34.46 27.45
N GLY A 76 -15.88 34.92 26.39
CA GLY A 76 -15.23 35.73 25.34
C GLY A 76 -14.13 34.98 24.59
N GLY A 77 -13.59 35.61 23.56
CA GLY A 77 -12.50 35.04 22.76
C GLY A 77 -12.93 34.67 21.35
N THR A 78 -12.06 34.00 20.63
CA THR A 78 -12.28 33.54 19.24
C THR A 78 -12.11 32.06 19.12
N LEU A 79 -13.01 31.39 18.36
CA LEU A 79 -12.86 29.99 17.93
C LEU A 79 -12.58 29.96 16.43
N THR A 80 -11.50 29.30 16.06
CA THR A 80 -11.16 29.07 14.66
C THR A 80 -11.31 27.58 14.33
N GLY A 81 -12.00 27.29 13.26
CA GLY A 81 -12.23 25.92 12.79
C GLY A 81 -12.44 25.84 11.29
N PRO A 82 -12.41 24.64 10.72
CA PRO A 82 -12.63 24.44 9.29
C PRO A 82 -14.06 24.81 8.89
N VAL A 83 -14.23 25.41 7.70
CA VAL A 83 -15.55 25.79 7.15
C VAL A 83 -16.40 24.56 6.85
N GLY A 84 -15.78 23.45 6.54
CA GLY A 84 -16.48 22.22 6.20
C GLY A 84 -15.62 20.98 6.38
N TYR A 85 -16.23 19.84 6.12
CA TYR A 85 -15.57 18.54 6.16
C TYR A 85 -15.93 17.75 4.92
N THR A 86 -14.95 17.04 4.38
CA THR A 86 -15.20 16.00 3.38
C THR A 86 -15.34 14.66 4.06
N GLU A 87 -16.52 14.05 3.94
CA GLU A 87 -16.77 12.70 4.43
C GLU A 87 -16.17 11.69 3.45
N LYS A 88 -15.30 10.83 3.95
CA LYS A 88 -14.70 9.73 3.18
C LYS A 88 -14.99 8.41 3.89
N PRO A 89 -15.27 7.33 3.15
CA PRO A 89 -15.38 6.01 3.75
C PRO A 89 -14.05 5.62 4.39
N TYR A 90 -14.13 4.85 5.50
CA TYR A 90 -12.91 4.33 6.13
C TYR A 90 -12.14 3.44 5.15
N PRO A 91 -10.82 3.58 5.03
CA PRO A 91 -10.04 2.78 4.10
C PRO A 91 -10.14 1.29 4.43
N THR A 92 -10.05 0.46 3.39
CA THR A 92 -10.09 -1.00 3.54
C THR A 92 -8.67 -1.52 3.70
N PRO A 93 -8.36 -2.24 4.81
CA PRO A 93 -7.06 -2.87 4.98
C PRO A 93 -6.95 -4.11 4.11
N ILE A 94 -5.86 -4.21 3.36
CA ILE A 94 -5.58 -5.35 2.48
C ILE A 94 -4.15 -5.82 2.65
N ASP A 95 -3.94 -7.11 2.40
CA ASP A 95 -2.64 -7.72 2.26
C ASP A 95 -2.53 -8.33 0.86
N LEU A 96 -1.33 -8.27 0.27
CA LEU A 96 -1.07 -8.77 -1.08
C LEU A 96 -0.04 -9.90 -1.01
N LEU A 97 -0.31 -10.99 -1.71
CA LEU A 97 0.62 -12.09 -1.87
C LEU A 97 1.22 -12.03 -3.27
N TYR A 98 2.54 -11.92 -3.34
CA TYR A 98 3.33 -11.98 -4.56
C TYR A 98 4.15 -13.25 -4.62
N GLU A 99 4.28 -13.80 -5.82
CA GLU A 99 5.29 -14.76 -6.15
C GLU A 99 6.32 -14.09 -7.05
N ILE A 100 7.60 -14.20 -6.68
CA ILE A 100 8.72 -13.71 -7.47
C ILE A 100 9.60 -14.91 -7.77
N GLN A 101 9.75 -15.21 -9.06
CA GLN A 101 10.64 -16.26 -9.51
C GLN A 101 11.94 -15.65 -10.04
N THR A 102 13.06 -16.18 -9.58
CA THR A 102 14.36 -15.97 -10.21
C THR A 102 14.58 -17.08 -11.22
N GLN A 103 15.10 -16.77 -12.40
CA GLN A 103 15.33 -17.76 -13.45
C GLN A 103 16.70 -17.56 -14.08
N ALA A 104 17.51 -18.61 -14.16
CA ALA A 104 18.83 -18.60 -14.75
C ALA A 104 19.16 -19.93 -15.45
N THR A 105 20.02 -19.87 -16.47
CA THR A 105 20.51 -21.05 -17.20
C THR A 105 21.80 -21.65 -16.62
N LYS A 106 22.39 -20.99 -15.60
CA LYS A 106 23.60 -21.43 -14.90
C LYS A 106 23.42 -21.30 -13.40
N PRO A 107 23.92 -22.25 -12.61
CA PRO A 107 23.78 -22.22 -11.15
C PRO A 107 24.43 -20.99 -10.49
N GLU A 108 25.59 -20.53 -11.02
CA GLU A 108 26.25 -19.35 -10.51
C GLU A 108 25.39 -18.09 -10.70
N HIS A 109 24.69 -18.00 -11.83
CA HIS A 109 23.76 -16.89 -12.08
C HIS A 109 22.52 -16.96 -11.20
N ALA A 110 22.04 -18.16 -10.88
CA ALA A 110 20.91 -18.35 -9.97
C ALA A 110 21.27 -17.89 -8.55
N SER A 111 22.43 -18.31 -8.03
CA SER A 111 22.93 -17.88 -6.73
C SER A 111 23.12 -16.35 -6.67
N TRP A 112 23.73 -15.78 -7.71
CA TRP A 112 23.90 -14.34 -7.81
C TRP A 112 22.56 -13.58 -7.85
N LEU A 113 21.55 -14.07 -8.61
CA LEU A 113 20.20 -13.48 -8.64
C LEU A 113 19.55 -13.47 -7.26
N TRP A 114 19.71 -14.58 -6.53
CA TRP A 114 19.19 -14.68 -5.18
C TRP A 114 19.81 -13.64 -4.24
N GLU A 115 21.13 -13.49 -4.26
CA GLU A 115 21.83 -12.47 -3.46
C GLU A 115 21.38 -11.05 -3.82
N MET A 116 21.24 -10.74 -5.09
CA MET A 116 20.79 -9.43 -5.56
C MET A 116 19.32 -9.18 -5.19
N PHE A 117 18.49 -10.21 -5.23
CA PHE A 117 17.11 -10.12 -4.80
C PHE A 117 17.01 -9.77 -3.30
N LEU A 118 17.77 -10.45 -2.45
CA LEU A 118 17.82 -10.16 -1.01
C LEU A 118 18.28 -8.73 -0.70
N GLN A 119 19.15 -8.17 -1.51
CA GLN A 119 19.58 -6.78 -1.37
C GLN A 119 18.52 -5.78 -1.85
N ALA A 120 17.81 -6.12 -2.93
CA ALA A 120 16.78 -5.25 -3.51
C ALA A 120 15.49 -5.23 -2.68
N VAL A 121 15.08 -6.38 -2.16
CA VAL A 121 13.89 -6.57 -1.34
C VAL A 121 14.29 -7.36 -0.09
N PRO A 122 14.88 -6.71 0.92
CA PRO A 122 15.28 -7.40 2.15
C PRO A 122 14.08 -8.00 2.88
N PRO A 123 14.27 -9.09 3.68
CA PRO A 123 13.25 -9.55 4.62
C PRO A 123 12.84 -8.42 5.58
N GLU A 124 11.57 -8.37 5.94
CA GLU A 124 11.02 -7.33 6.84
C GLU A 124 11.24 -5.90 6.34
N TYR A 125 11.20 -5.73 5.02
CA TYR A 125 11.39 -4.45 4.37
C TYR A 125 10.11 -3.61 4.43
N SER A 126 10.22 -2.34 4.87
CA SER A 126 9.08 -1.42 4.97
C SER A 126 9.37 -0.08 4.26
N PRO A 127 9.18 -0.01 2.93
CA PRO A 127 9.38 1.21 2.17
C PRO A 127 8.20 2.18 2.31
N LYS A 128 8.45 3.47 2.13
CA LYS A 128 7.38 4.45 1.96
C LYS A 128 6.85 4.40 0.53
N ILE A 129 5.57 4.00 0.37
CA ILE A 129 4.89 3.93 -0.93
C ILE A 129 3.57 4.68 -0.83
N ASN A 130 3.41 5.76 -1.60
CA ASN A 130 2.21 6.60 -1.60
C ASN A 130 1.76 7.03 -0.19
N GLY A 131 2.71 7.41 0.66
CA GLY A 131 2.44 7.85 2.03
C GLY A 131 2.17 6.73 3.05
N GLN A 132 2.13 5.48 2.63
CA GLN A 132 1.99 4.31 3.48
C GLN A 132 3.34 3.62 3.68
N TYR A 133 3.43 2.80 4.71
CA TYR A 133 4.61 2.01 5.05
C TYR A 133 4.24 0.51 5.07
N PRO A 134 3.98 -0.11 3.91
CA PRO A 134 3.70 -1.54 3.83
C PRO A 134 4.90 -2.35 4.31
N ILE A 135 4.63 -3.50 4.91
CA ILE A 135 5.66 -4.41 5.41
C ILE A 135 5.72 -5.62 4.48
N PHE A 136 6.91 -5.95 4.03
CA PHE A 136 7.19 -7.10 3.17
C PHE A 136 7.72 -8.24 4.03
N PHE A 137 7.06 -9.39 4.00
CA PHE A 137 7.49 -10.61 4.67
C PHE A 137 7.72 -11.72 3.66
N TYR A 138 8.78 -12.50 3.86
CA TYR A 138 8.97 -13.74 3.12
C TYR A 138 8.13 -14.84 3.78
N GLU A 139 7.16 -15.37 3.02
CA GLU A 139 6.29 -16.47 3.48
C GLU A 139 6.93 -17.82 3.19
N ASP A 140 7.50 -18.00 1.99
CA ASP A 140 8.07 -19.26 1.56
C ASP A 140 9.16 -19.04 0.49
N VAL A 141 10.10 -19.96 0.41
CA VAL A 141 11.14 -20.00 -0.61
C VAL A 141 11.31 -21.45 -1.07
N ALA A 142 11.03 -21.70 -2.34
CA ALA A 142 11.15 -23.01 -2.93
C ALA A 142 12.06 -22.99 -4.17
N ASN A 143 12.91 -24.00 -4.30
CA ASN A 143 13.75 -24.19 -5.46
C ASN A 143 13.10 -25.23 -6.39
N PHE A 144 13.00 -24.89 -7.66
CA PHE A 144 12.46 -25.75 -8.71
C PHE A 144 13.49 -25.84 -9.82
N ASP A 145 14.16 -26.98 -9.92
CA ASP A 145 15.06 -27.26 -11.02
C ASP A 145 14.28 -28.06 -12.08
N GLU A 146 14.15 -27.53 -13.29
CA GLU A 146 13.55 -28.26 -14.40
C GLU A 146 14.60 -29.20 -15.00
N LEU A 147 14.34 -30.51 -14.88
CA LEU A 147 15.25 -31.57 -15.35
C LEU A 147 15.40 -31.61 -16.88
N ASP A 148 14.38 -31.18 -17.62
CA ASP A 148 14.34 -31.23 -19.08
C ASP A 148 14.95 -29.98 -19.76
N LEU A 149 15.09 -28.89 -19.01
CA LEU A 149 15.74 -27.66 -19.45
C LEU A 149 16.77 -27.30 -18.38
N PRO A 150 18.00 -26.85 -18.76
CA PRO A 150 18.99 -26.37 -17.80
C PRO A 150 18.55 -25.00 -17.25
N LEU A 151 17.47 -24.99 -16.48
CA LEU A 151 16.86 -23.80 -15.93
C LEU A 151 16.73 -23.93 -14.42
N PHE A 152 17.51 -23.10 -13.73
CA PHE A 152 17.49 -22.97 -12.28
C PHE A 152 16.45 -21.92 -11.90
N LYS A 153 15.44 -22.34 -11.13
CA LYS A 153 14.35 -21.49 -10.66
C LYS A 153 14.28 -21.48 -9.15
N THR A 154 14.14 -20.30 -8.56
CA THR A 154 13.77 -20.15 -7.16
C THR A 154 12.49 -19.30 -7.10
N SER A 155 11.46 -19.86 -6.49
CA SER A 155 10.21 -19.14 -6.22
C SER A 155 10.22 -18.59 -4.79
N ILE A 156 9.85 -17.36 -4.67
CA ILE A 156 9.82 -16.61 -3.41
C ILE A 156 8.42 -16.07 -3.23
N MET A 157 7.75 -16.49 -2.16
CA MET A 157 6.44 -15.96 -1.79
C MET A 157 6.63 -14.79 -0.81
N ILE A 158 6.09 -13.64 -1.16
CA ILE A 158 6.19 -12.42 -0.35
C ILE A 158 4.79 -11.95 0.01
N MET A 159 4.52 -11.84 1.30
CA MET A 159 3.33 -11.16 1.81
C MET A 159 3.65 -9.67 2.01
N VAL A 160 2.80 -8.82 1.48
CA VAL A 160 2.87 -7.35 1.67
C VAL A 160 1.67 -6.94 2.51
N CYS A 161 1.94 -6.59 3.76
CA CYS A 161 0.94 -6.22 4.76
C CYS A 161 0.83 -4.71 4.95
N ASP A 162 -0.17 -4.30 5.74
CA ASP A 162 -0.41 -2.90 6.13
C ASP A 162 -0.69 -1.93 4.98
N LEU A 163 -1.35 -2.44 3.94
CA LEU A 163 -1.88 -1.62 2.88
C LEU A 163 -3.31 -1.17 3.19
N TRP A 164 -3.59 0.09 2.92
CA TRP A 164 -4.91 0.68 3.08
C TRP A 164 -5.39 1.25 1.75
N VAL A 165 -6.50 0.74 1.25
CA VAL A 165 -7.11 1.20 0.00
C VAL A 165 -8.27 2.14 0.32
N GLN A 166 -8.12 3.40 -0.11
CA GLN A 166 -9.16 4.40 -0.02
C GLN A 166 -10.22 4.13 -1.09
N ARG A 167 -11.50 4.10 -0.71
CA ARG A 167 -12.59 4.13 -1.68
C ARG A 167 -12.68 5.52 -2.31
N LEU A 168 -13.01 5.57 -3.58
CA LEU A 168 -13.11 6.83 -4.34
C LEU A 168 -14.36 7.65 -4.00
N GLU A 169 -15.33 7.05 -3.34
CA GLU A 169 -16.55 7.74 -2.92
C GLU A 169 -16.21 8.77 -1.84
N SER A 170 -16.34 10.04 -2.18
CA SER A 170 -16.26 11.15 -1.24
C SER A 170 -17.56 11.94 -1.33
N ARG A 171 -18.07 12.38 -0.18
CA ARG A 171 -19.22 13.27 -0.10
C ARG A 171 -18.80 14.52 0.64
N GLU A 172 -19.06 15.67 0.03
CA GLU A 172 -18.94 16.94 0.72
C GLU A 172 -20.07 17.05 1.73
N VAL A 173 -19.72 17.26 2.98
CA VAL A 173 -20.66 17.56 4.05
C VAL A 173 -20.50 19.03 4.33
N SER A 174 -21.54 19.81 4.06
CA SER A 174 -21.56 21.22 4.41
C SER A 174 -21.30 21.36 5.92
N SER A 175 -20.47 22.32 6.26
CA SER A 175 -20.21 22.68 7.66
C SER A 175 -21.52 23.09 8.31
N ILE A 176 -21.57 22.93 9.62
CA ILE A 176 -22.56 23.63 10.46
C ILE A 176 -22.26 25.12 10.34
N THR A 177 -22.95 25.80 9.43
CA THR A 177 -22.75 27.23 9.14
C THR A 177 -23.38 28.17 10.18
N GLY A 178 -23.96 27.60 11.24
CA GLY A 178 -24.51 28.39 12.34
C GLY A 178 -24.80 27.51 13.54
N ILE A 179 -24.11 27.74 14.65
CA ILE A 179 -24.56 27.30 15.95
C ILE A 179 -25.42 28.46 16.48
N SER A 180 -26.74 28.40 16.33
CA SER A 180 -27.64 29.26 17.09
C SER A 180 -27.73 28.69 18.50
N PHE A 181 -27.10 29.34 19.46
CA PHE A 181 -27.38 29.10 20.85
C PHE A 181 -28.70 29.84 21.19
N GLU A 182 -29.80 29.14 21.27
CA GLU A 182 -30.94 29.62 22.03
C GLU A 182 -30.64 29.34 23.50
N PRO A 183 -30.39 30.38 24.34
CA PRO A 183 -30.20 30.14 25.75
C PRO A 183 -31.56 29.75 26.34
N GLU A 184 -31.73 28.48 26.69
CA GLU A 184 -32.81 28.09 27.61
C GLU A 184 -32.54 28.78 28.93
N ILE A 185 -33.35 29.81 29.19
CA ILE A 185 -33.37 30.47 30.50
C ILE A 185 -34.09 29.53 31.47
N PHE A 186 -33.31 28.71 32.17
CA PHE A 186 -33.83 27.97 33.30
C PHE A 186 -34.24 28.97 34.39
N ASN A 187 -35.54 29.32 34.47
CA ASN A 187 -36.08 30.02 35.60
C ASN A 187 -36.17 29.01 36.75
N TYR A 188 -35.22 29.05 37.67
CA TYR A 188 -35.35 28.40 38.95
C TYR A 188 -36.45 29.12 39.73
N PRO A 189 -37.51 28.42 40.23
CA PRO A 189 -38.44 29.02 41.12
C PRO A 189 -37.75 29.36 42.45
N THR A 190 -37.88 30.62 42.87
CA THR A 190 -37.43 31.10 44.18
C THR A 190 -38.27 30.52 45.31
#